data_9550adbe34d9759c6641f4f14698940e
#
_entry.id   9550adbe34d9759c6641f4f14698940e
#
_cell.length_a   1.000
_cell.length_b   1.000
_cell.length_c   1.000
_cell.angle_alpha   90.00
_cell.angle_beta   90.00
_cell.angle_gamma   90.00
#
_symmetry.space_group_name_H-M   'P 1'
#
loop_
_entity.id
_entity.type
_entity.pdbx_description
1 polymer ?
#
loop_
_entity_poly.entity_id
_entity_poly.type
_entity_poly.pdbx_seq_one_letter_code
_entity_poly.pdbx_strand_id
1 'polypeptide(L)'
;MVATTLALAALQALAAGEAKNVIFFLGDGMGPVTVTASRIYKYGEAGQLTMETLPRTARIRTYTLDAQTPDSAPTMSAYMTGAKIRNEVLSMDANTVAKPPSADTSVTPSVGNAINNCPATGNGASVPTLLEQSIAKGKASGVVTTARLTHATPAATYAHICHRDAEYDIARQAVPGGAGFNPALDTGIDVLMGGISSYWRPYNAAVTPRGRPDGRDLVTELQAKGYTAVNDLASLNAASVSGRLIGLFDQALAQGHMSYELDRDPAKEPSLAQMTSKAIDILSKNPNGYFLMVEGGRIDHALHGTNAKRALADTISFDDAIKAALGKV
;
A
#
# COMPACT_ATOMS: atom_id res chain seq x y z
N MET A 1 -55.93 13.88 38.24
CA MET A 1 -54.55 13.32 38.18
C MET A 1 -54.44 12.58 36.84
N VAL A 2 -53.78 13.20 35.89
CA VAL A 2 -53.53 12.61 34.55
C VAL A 2 -52.07 12.19 34.57
N ALA A 3 -51.83 10.89 34.50
CA ALA A 3 -50.48 10.33 34.42
C ALA A 3 -50.04 10.34 32.97
N THR A 4 -49.10 11.19 32.64
CA THR A 4 -48.44 11.24 31.34
C THR A 4 -47.32 10.20 31.34
N THR A 5 -47.49 9.08 30.70
CA THR A 5 -46.46 8.11 30.42
C THR A 5 -45.59 8.64 29.28
N LEU A 6 -44.36 9.08 29.58
CA LEU A 6 -43.30 9.32 28.61
C LEU A 6 -42.82 7.92 28.10
N ALA A 7 -43.14 7.61 26.87
CA ALA A 7 -42.49 6.52 26.15
C ALA A 7 -41.09 7.00 25.70
N LEU A 8 -40.05 6.53 26.40
CA LEU A 8 -38.67 6.62 25.87
C LEU A 8 -38.59 5.68 24.66
N ALA A 9 -38.63 6.24 23.48
CA ALA A 9 -38.19 5.55 22.28
C ALA A 9 -36.64 5.38 22.39
N ALA A 10 -36.21 4.21 22.84
CA ALA A 10 -34.83 3.81 22.68
C ALA A 10 -34.54 3.73 21.18
N LEU A 11 -33.79 4.69 20.64
CA LEU A 11 -33.12 4.49 19.37
C LEU A 11 -32.18 3.30 19.55
N GLN A 12 -32.63 2.14 19.11
CA GLN A 12 -31.72 1.04 18.84
C GLN A 12 -30.80 1.56 17.73
N ALA A 13 -29.58 1.94 18.10
CA ALA A 13 -28.47 2.00 17.15
C ALA A 13 -28.41 0.57 16.58
N LEU A 14 -28.89 0.39 15.36
CA LEU A 14 -28.63 -0.78 14.58
C LEU A 14 -27.10 -0.92 14.60
N ALA A 15 -26.58 -1.88 15.34
CA ALA A 15 -25.19 -2.23 15.28
C ALA A 15 -24.92 -2.52 13.80
N ALA A 16 -24.21 -1.63 13.13
CA ALA A 16 -23.77 -1.89 11.79
C ALA A 16 -23.00 -3.20 11.86
N GLY A 17 -23.48 -4.24 11.15
CA GLY A 17 -22.84 -5.54 11.14
C GLY A 17 -21.35 -5.37 10.81
N GLU A 18 -20.49 -6.24 11.33
CA GLU A 18 -19.07 -6.20 11.00
C GLU A 18 -18.89 -6.24 9.48
N ALA A 19 -18.12 -5.29 8.94
CA ALA A 19 -17.82 -5.28 7.50
C ALA A 19 -17.09 -6.56 7.13
N LYS A 20 -17.68 -7.36 6.25
CA LYS A 20 -17.06 -8.60 5.77
C LYS A 20 -15.83 -8.30 4.94
N ASN A 21 -15.94 -7.34 4.01
CA ASN A 21 -14.88 -6.90 3.13
C ASN A 21 -14.58 -5.43 3.37
N VAL A 22 -13.30 -5.07 3.37
CA VAL A 22 -12.83 -3.68 3.44
C VAL A 22 -11.84 -3.45 2.31
N ILE A 23 -12.13 -2.46 1.47
CA ILE A 23 -11.19 -1.99 0.45
C ILE A 23 -10.84 -0.54 0.78
N PHE A 24 -9.59 -0.31 1.11
CA PHE A 24 -9.06 1.01 1.44
C PHE A 24 -8.32 1.58 0.24
N PHE A 25 -8.89 2.60 -0.39
CA PHE A 25 -8.25 3.31 -1.49
C PHE A 25 -7.55 4.57 -0.99
N LEU A 26 -6.30 4.79 -1.42
CA LEU A 26 -5.52 5.98 -1.10
C LEU A 26 -4.86 6.56 -2.36
N GLY A 27 -5.17 7.82 -2.67
CA GLY A 27 -4.41 8.61 -3.64
C GLY A 27 -3.36 9.44 -2.91
N ASP A 28 -2.08 9.09 -3.07
CA ASP A 28 -0.98 9.78 -2.41
C ASP A 28 -0.82 11.19 -2.99
N GLY A 29 -0.61 12.20 -2.14
CA GLY A 29 -0.54 13.61 -2.55
C GLY A 29 -1.82 14.18 -3.16
N MET A 30 -2.90 13.39 -3.26
CA MET A 30 -4.13 13.76 -3.94
C MET A 30 -5.00 14.70 -3.11
N GLY A 31 -4.80 16.00 -3.29
CA GLY A 31 -5.66 17.02 -2.67
C GLY A 31 -6.97 17.26 -3.44
N PRO A 32 -7.93 17.99 -2.85
CA PRO A 32 -9.23 18.25 -3.47
C PRO A 32 -9.14 19.02 -4.80
N VAL A 33 -8.09 19.85 -4.97
CA VAL A 33 -7.84 20.54 -6.24
C VAL A 33 -7.43 19.55 -7.33
N THR A 34 -6.62 18.55 -7.01
CA THR A 34 -6.22 17.49 -7.94
C THR A 34 -7.45 16.70 -8.42
N VAL A 35 -8.36 16.35 -7.50
CA VAL A 35 -9.62 15.66 -7.82
C VAL A 35 -10.47 16.50 -8.78
N THR A 36 -10.70 17.77 -8.47
CA THR A 36 -11.48 18.70 -9.31
C THR A 36 -10.85 18.87 -10.70
N ALA A 37 -9.53 19.08 -10.76
CA ALA A 37 -8.83 19.24 -12.02
C ALA A 37 -8.88 17.97 -12.89
N SER A 38 -8.76 16.79 -12.27
CA SER A 38 -8.85 15.49 -12.97
C SER A 38 -10.26 15.25 -13.53
N ARG A 39 -11.30 15.60 -12.77
CA ARG A 39 -12.69 15.53 -13.24
C ARG A 39 -12.89 16.40 -14.47
N ILE A 40 -12.48 17.67 -14.38
CA ILE A 40 -12.63 18.61 -15.50
C ILE A 40 -11.84 18.13 -16.72
N TYR A 41 -10.62 17.64 -16.51
CA TYR A 41 -9.75 17.15 -17.58
C TYR A 41 -10.35 15.94 -18.32
N LYS A 42 -10.97 14.99 -17.60
CA LYS A 42 -11.55 13.78 -18.18
C LYS A 42 -12.98 14.01 -18.72
N TYR A 43 -13.83 14.69 -17.97
CA TYR A 43 -15.27 14.73 -18.21
C TYR A 43 -15.86 16.15 -18.41
N GLY A 44 -15.05 17.19 -18.28
CA GLY A 44 -15.53 18.58 -18.26
C GLY A 44 -16.16 18.98 -16.93
N GLU A 45 -16.64 20.23 -16.87
CA GLU A 45 -17.16 20.80 -15.62
C GLU A 45 -18.39 20.06 -15.08
N ALA A 46 -19.28 19.62 -15.94
CA ALA A 46 -20.51 18.92 -15.57
C ALA A 46 -20.33 17.43 -15.34
N GLY A 47 -19.13 16.89 -15.56
CA GLY A 47 -18.84 15.47 -15.37
C GLY A 47 -18.59 15.11 -13.91
N GLN A 48 -18.41 13.82 -13.65
CA GLN A 48 -18.20 13.28 -12.31
C GLN A 48 -17.23 12.10 -12.35
N LEU A 49 -16.28 12.05 -11.41
CA LEU A 49 -15.46 10.88 -11.15
C LEU A 49 -16.25 9.83 -10.34
N THR A 50 -15.85 8.58 -10.43
CA THR A 50 -16.48 7.50 -9.67
C THR A 50 -16.39 7.74 -8.15
N MET A 51 -15.24 8.21 -7.67
CA MET A 51 -15.05 8.51 -6.24
C MET A 51 -16.00 9.61 -5.73
N GLU A 52 -16.43 10.53 -6.60
CA GLU A 52 -17.37 11.60 -6.25
C GLU A 52 -18.82 11.10 -6.16
N THR A 53 -19.11 9.88 -6.65
CA THR A 53 -20.44 9.24 -6.52
C THR A 53 -20.64 8.53 -5.20
N LEU A 54 -19.58 8.37 -4.39
CA LEU A 54 -19.67 7.71 -3.10
C LEU A 54 -20.57 8.50 -2.15
N PRO A 55 -21.40 7.83 -1.33
CA PRO A 55 -22.51 8.47 -0.63
C PRO A 55 -22.10 9.38 0.53
N ARG A 56 -20.83 9.35 0.96
CA ARG A 56 -20.35 10.12 2.10
C ARG A 56 -18.99 10.74 1.81
N THR A 57 -18.80 11.99 2.24
CA THR A 57 -17.54 12.73 2.16
C THR A 57 -17.20 13.35 3.51
N ALA A 58 -15.93 13.35 3.86
CA ALA A 58 -15.41 14.01 5.05
C ALA A 58 -14.03 14.63 4.77
N ARG A 59 -13.60 15.52 5.65
CA ARG A 59 -12.23 16.09 5.64
C ARG A 59 -11.51 15.67 6.90
N ILE A 60 -10.22 15.40 6.76
CA ILE A 60 -9.33 15.04 7.87
C ILE A 60 -8.13 15.99 7.89
N ARG A 61 -7.48 16.07 9.04
CA ARG A 61 -6.20 16.76 9.20
C ARG A 61 -5.08 15.73 9.12
N THR A 62 -4.03 16.04 8.36
CA THR A 62 -2.96 15.10 8.05
C THR A 62 -1.63 15.41 8.77
N TYR A 63 -1.53 16.47 9.59
CA TYR A 63 -0.31 16.83 10.31
C TYR A 63 0.17 15.70 11.23
N THR A 64 1.49 15.64 11.45
CA THR A 64 2.17 14.64 12.29
C THR A 64 2.55 15.20 13.66
N LEU A 65 3.31 14.45 14.46
CA LEU A 65 3.77 14.94 15.76
C LEU A 65 4.81 16.05 15.66
N ASP A 66 5.57 16.10 14.55
CA ASP A 66 6.71 16.99 14.39
C ASP A 66 6.66 17.87 13.13
N ALA A 67 5.58 17.75 12.31
CA ALA A 67 5.44 18.56 11.10
C ALA A 67 3.99 18.88 10.75
N GLN A 68 3.73 20.10 10.26
CA GLN A 68 2.44 20.50 9.69
C GLN A 68 2.24 19.88 8.30
N THR A 69 3.31 19.77 7.52
CA THR A 69 3.33 19.05 6.25
C THR A 69 3.93 17.67 6.51
N PRO A 70 3.12 16.62 6.51
CA PRO A 70 3.60 15.28 6.75
C PRO A 70 4.24 14.68 5.50
N ASP A 71 5.01 13.60 5.67
CA ASP A 71 5.26 12.63 4.60
C ASP A 71 4.23 11.49 4.62
N SER A 72 4.29 10.60 3.60
CA SER A 72 3.33 9.50 3.45
C SER A 72 3.42 8.43 4.55
N ALA A 73 4.58 8.27 5.21
CA ALA A 73 4.80 7.22 6.21
C ALA A 73 3.89 7.40 7.44
N PRO A 74 3.96 8.53 8.18
CA PRO A 74 3.12 8.73 9.37
C PRO A 74 1.64 8.92 9.02
N THR A 75 1.30 9.47 7.85
CA THR A 75 -0.10 9.63 7.47
C THR A 75 -0.77 8.31 7.19
N MET A 76 -0.14 7.44 6.41
CA MET A 76 -0.68 6.09 6.18
C MET A 76 -0.66 5.25 7.46
N SER A 77 0.39 5.37 8.27
CA SER A 77 0.44 4.72 9.58
C SER A 77 -0.73 5.12 10.47
N ALA A 78 -1.11 6.41 10.48
CA ALA A 78 -2.27 6.87 11.24
C ALA A 78 -3.59 6.29 10.73
N TYR A 79 -3.75 6.10 9.41
CA TYR A 79 -4.92 5.40 8.85
C TYR A 79 -4.95 3.93 9.25
N MET A 80 -3.81 3.27 9.26
CA MET A 80 -3.72 1.83 9.53
C MET A 80 -3.77 1.50 11.03
N THR A 81 -3.28 2.37 11.90
CA THR A 81 -3.09 2.07 13.33
C THR A 81 -3.93 2.94 14.27
N GLY A 82 -4.44 4.08 13.79
CA GLY A 82 -5.04 5.11 14.64
C GLY A 82 -4.03 5.93 15.46
N ALA A 83 -2.74 5.64 15.38
CA ALA A 83 -1.69 6.35 16.11
C ALA A 83 -1.11 7.51 15.29
N LYS A 84 -0.98 8.69 15.90
CA LYS A 84 -0.24 9.81 15.33
C LYS A 84 1.24 9.66 15.70
N ILE A 85 2.11 9.67 14.68
CA ILE A 85 3.54 9.44 14.82
C ILE A 85 4.37 10.55 14.13
N ARG A 86 5.68 10.42 14.16
CA ARG A 86 6.62 11.37 13.53
C ARG A 86 6.81 11.06 12.05
N ASN A 87 7.27 12.05 11.29
CA ASN A 87 7.67 11.86 9.91
C ASN A 87 8.70 10.71 9.79
N GLU A 88 8.73 10.06 8.63
CA GLU A 88 9.59 8.94 8.25
C GLU A 88 9.30 7.59 8.95
N VAL A 89 8.51 7.58 10.03
CA VAL A 89 8.23 6.39 10.85
C VAL A 89 7.06 5.59 10.27
N LEU A 90 7.14 4.25 10.30
CA LEU A 90 6.11 3.34 9.80
C LEU A 90 5.50 2.49 10.93
N SER A 91 4.21 2.69 11.19
CA SER A 91 3.34 1.87 12.07
C SER A 91 3.93 1.51 13.43
N MET A 92 4.72 2.44 13.98
CA MET A 92 5.24 2.42 15.34
C MET A 92 4.44 3.39 16.22
N ASP A 93 4.73 3.45 17.51
CA ASP A 93 4.11 4.40 18.43
C ASP A 93 4.76 5.80 18.39
N ALA A 94 4.14 6.74 19.13
CA ALA A 94 4.55 8.14 19.22
C ALA A 94 5.95 8.36 19.81
N ASN A 95 6.52 7.36 20.51
CA ASN A 95 7.84 7.46 21.13
C ASN A 95 8.96 7.17 20.12
N THR A 96 8.62 6.63 18.94
CA THR A 96 9.60 6.28 17.93
C THR A 96 10.23 7.51 17.30
N VAL A 97 11.56 7.52 17.25
CA VAL A 97 12.37 8.54 16.58
C VAL A 97 12.96 7.96 15.31
N ALA A 98 12.78 8.67 14.20
CA ALA A 98 13.31 8.28 12.91
C ALA A 98 14.84 8.19 12.91
N LYS A 99 15.38 7.12 12.32
CA LYS A 99 16.80 6.89 12.14
C LYS A 99 17.04 6.45 10.69
N PRO A 100 17.55 7.34 9.81
CA PRO A 100 17.76 7.01 8.41
C PRO A 100 18.73 5.84 8.25
N PRO A 101 18.47 4.94 7.29
CA PRO A 101 19.41 3.87 6.95
C PRO A 101 20.68 4.43 6.31
N SER A 102 21.71 3.63 6.25
CA SER A 102 22.98 3.96 5.59
C SER A 102 23.28 3.02 4.43
N ALA A 103 24.29 3.39 3.62
CA ALA A 103 24.73 2.57 2.52
C ALA A 103 25.53 1.36 3.00
N ASP A 104 25.35 0.23 2.33
CA ASP A 104 26.24 -0.91 2.44
C ASP A 104 27.40 -0.75 1.46
N THR A 105 28.60 -0.60 1.98
CA THR A 105 29.85 -0.44 1.22
C THR A 105 30.64 -1.78 1.10
N SER A 106 30.10 -2.87 1.58
CA SER A 106 30.72 -4.20 1.46
C SER A 106 30.65 -4.77 0.05
N VAL A 107 29.82 -4.19 -0.81
CA VAL A 107 29.67 -4.54 -2.23
C VAL A 107 30.05 -3.36 -3.14
N THR A 108 30.40 -3.66 -4.39
CA THR A 108 30.79 -2.62 -5.38
C THR A 108 29.95 -2.77 -6.67
N PRO A 109 29.24 -1.71 -7.10
CA PRO A 109 29.02 -0.44 -6.39
C PRO A 109 28.27 -0.61 -5.06
N SER A 110 28.47 0.32 -4.13
CA SER A 110 27.78 0.31 -2.83
C SER A 110 26.25 0.43 -3.01
N VAL A 111 25.50 -0.21 -2.11
CA VAL A 111 24.03 -0.18 -2.14
C VAL A 111 23.52 0.81 -1.10
N GLY A 112 22.88 1.90 -1.58
CA GLY A 112 22.30 2.93 -0.72
C GLY A 112 21.17 2.40 0.15
N ASN A 113 21.02 2.94 1.36
CA ASN A 113 19.93 2.64 2.31
C ASN A 113 19.79 1.14 2.68
N ALA A 114 20.86 0.35 2.51
CA ALA A 114 20.79 -1.10 2.72
C ALA A 114 21.06 -1.52 4.16
N ILE A 115 21.61 -0.63 5.00
CA ILE A 115 21.86 -0.89 6.41
C ILE A 115 20.83 -0.15 7.25
N ASN A 116 20.00 -0.91 7.95
CA ASN A 116 19.00 -0.37 8.86
C ASN A 116 19.67 0.12 10.15
N ASN A 117 19.48 1.39 10.48
CA ASN A 117 20.01 2.02 11.67
C ASN A 117 18.96 2.14 12.82
N CYS A 118 17.80 1.52 12.68
CA CYS A 118 16.81 1.50 13.75
C CYS A 118 17.37 0.73 14.95
N PRO A 119 17.35 1.32 16.17
CA PRO A 119 17.73 0.59 17.36
C PRO A 119 16.85 -0.63 17.57
N ALA A 120 17.45 -1.75 17.95
CA ALA A 120 16.74 -3.00 18.20
C ALA A 120 15.78 -2.91 19.40
N THR A 121 16.06 -2.01 20.35
CA THR A 121 15.26 -1.76 21.55
C THR A 121 15.28 -0.28 21.92
N GLY A 122 14.29 0.17 22.69
CA GLY A 122 14.27 1.52 23.26
C GLY A 122 13.90 2.65 22.28
N ASN A 123 13.34 2.31 21.13
CA ASN A 123 12.89 3.29 20.13
C ASN A 123 11.44 3.07 19.72
N GLY A 124 10.55 3.10 20.71
CA GLY A 124 9.11 2.87 20.51
C GLY A 124 8.72 1.39 20.36
N ALA A 125 7.47 1.16 20.04
CA ALA A 125 6.88 -0.16 19.86
C ALA A 125 6.00 -0.20 18.60
N SER A 126 5.86 -1.39 17.98
CA SER A 126 4.93 -1.62 16.88
C SER A 126 3.49 -1.41 17.32
N VAL A 127 2.66 -0.80 16.46
CA VAL A 127 1.23 -0.64 16.69
C VAL A 127 0.47 -1.45 15.65
N PRO A 128 -0.43 -2.38 16.06
CA PRO A 128 -1.12 -3.26 15.13
C PRO A 128 -1.88 -2.50 14.04
N THR A 129 -1.68 -2.87 12.79
CA THR A 129 -2.35 -2.29 11.63
C THR A 129 -3.73 -2.91 11.39
N LEU A 130 -4.58 -2.23 10.61
CA LEU A 130 -5.87 -2.77 10.17
C LEU A 130 -5.71 -4.08 9.37
N LEU A 131 -4.63 -4.22 8.60
CA LEU A 131 -4.33 -5.45 7.86
C LEU A 131 -4.04 -6.60 8.82
N GLU A 132 -3.17 -6.38 9.81
CA GLU A 132 -2.84 -7.39 10.83
C GLU A 132 -4.07 -7.79 11.66
N GLN A 133 -4.87 -6.80 12.08
CA GLN A 133 -6.13 -7.06 12.78
C GLN A 133 -7.12 -7.85 11.91
N SER A 134 -7.12 -7.62 10.60
CA SER A 134 -7.95 -8.38 9.66
C SER A 134 -7.46 -9.82 9.50
N ILE A 135 -6.14 -10.03 9.41
CA ILE A 135 -5.53 -11.36 9.41
C ILE A 135 -5.87 -12.11 10.70
N ALA A 136 -5.75 -11.48 11.86
CA ALA A 136 -6.09 -12.06 13.15
C ALA A 136 -7.58 -12.49 13.25
N LYS A 137 -8.46 -11.90 12.43
CA LYS A 137 -9.86 -12.31 12.26
C LYS A 137 -10.07 -13.37 11.16
N GLY A 138 -9.02 -13.95 10.61
CA GLY A 138 -9.06 -14.96 9.56
C GLY A 138 -9.48 -14.42 8.18
N LYS A 139 -9.42 -13.10 7.97
CA LYS A 139 -9.70 -12.49 6.66
C LYS A 139 -8.49 -12.63 5.74
N ALA A 140 -8.73 -12.72 4.44
CA ALA A 140 -7.66 -12.58 3.45
C ALA A 140 -7.14 -11.14 3.40
N SER A 141 -5.90 -10.95 2.94
CA SER A 141 -5.22 -9.67 2.96
C SER A 141 -4.52 -9.35 1.65
N GLY A 142 -4.56 -8.08 1.24
CA GLY A 142 -3.90 -7.63 0.02
C GLY A 142 -3.39 -6.20 0.07
N VAL A 143 -2.29 -5.96 -0.65
CA VAL A 143 -1.65 -4.65 -0.83
C VAL A 143 -1.33 -4.47 -2.30
N VAL A 144 -1.87 -3.42 -2.89
CA VAL A 144 -1.71 -3.08 -4.32
C VAL A 144 -1.33 -1.61 -4.45
N THR A 145 -0.32 -1.30 -5.25
CA THR A 145 0.17 0.07 -5.45
C THR A 145 0.76 0.27 -6.83
N THR A 146 0.76 1.51 -7.34
CA THR A 146 1.57 1.92 -8.49
C THR A 146 2.96 2.44 -8.08
N ALA A 147 3.22 2.62 -6.78
CA ALA A 147 4.55 2.89 -6.24
C ALA A 147 5.39 1.60 -6.11
N ARG A 148 6.59 1.71 -5.51
CA ARG A 148 7.32 0.53 -5.03
C ARG A 148 6.50 -0.15 -3.94
N LEU A 149 6.44 -1.46 -3.95
CA LEU A 149 5.70 -2.23 -2.94
C LEU A 149 6.24 -2.03 -1.51
N THR A 150 7.49 -1.59 -1.39
CA THR A 150 8.16 -1.23 -0.13
C THR A 150 8.11 0.27 0.18
N HIS A 151 7.50 1.10 -0.68
CA HIS A 151 7.32 2.53 -0.43
C HIS A 151 6.46 2.76 0.82
N ALA A 152 6.55 3.94 1.40
CA ALA A 152 5.97 4.24 2.72
C ALA A 152 4.49 3.88 2.86
N THR A 153 3.66 4.21 1.88
CA THR A 153 2.20 3.97 1.94
C THR A 153 1.86 2.48 1.97
N PRO A 154 2.29 1.63 1.02
CA PRO A 154 2.05 0.20 1.12
C PRO A 154 2.74 -0.43 2.34
N ALA A 155 3.98 0.00 2.66
CA ALA A 155 4.75 -0.52 3.79
C ALA A 155 4.06 -0.31 5.14
N ALA A 156 3.47 0.86 5.38
CA ALA A 156 2.75 1.16 6.63
C ALA A 156 1.55 0.24 6.87
N THR A 157 1.12 -0.51 5.87
CA THR A 157 0.04 -1.49 6.00
C THR A 157 0.51 -2.76 6.71
N TYR A 158 1.78 -3.16 6.53
CA TYR A 158 2.29 -4.48 6.95
C TYR A 158 3.63 -4.46 7.67
N ALA A 159 4.33 -3.33 7.69
CA ALA A 159 5.68 -3.25 8.26
C ALA A 159 5.76 -2.23 9.40
N HIS A 160 6.64 -2.51 10.35
CA HIS A 160 6.94 -1.67 11.50
C HIS A 160 8.42 -1.35 11.52
N ILE A 161 8.76 -0.07 11.32
CA ILE A 161 10.16 0.34 11.28
C ILE A 161 10.31 1.83 11.58
N CYS A 162 11.45 2.21 12.15
CA CYS A 162 11.70 3.60 12.53
C CYS A 162 11.99 4.52 11.34
N HIS A 163 12.22 3.99 10.12
CA HIS A 163 12.45 4.84 8.94
C HIS A 163 11.98 4.18 7.64
N ARG A 164 11.19 4.90 6.86
CA ARG A 164 10.58 4.44 5.61
C ARG A 164 11.59 4.02 4.53
N ASP A 165 12.79 4.59 4.54
CA ASP A 165 13.82 4.29 3.54
C ASP A 165 14.57 2.98 3.79
N ALA A 166 14.33 2.30 4.93
CA ALA A 166 14.88 0.97 5.18
C ALA A 166 14.13 -0.12 4.39
N GLU A 167 13.97 0.10 3.08
CA GLU A 167 13.09 -0.70 2.22
C GLU A 167 13.53 -2.17 2.10
N TYR A 168 14.84 -2.49 2.28
CA TYR A 168 15.30 -3.88 2.34
C TYR A 168 14.74 -4.64 3.54
N ASP A 169 14.59 -3.93 4.68
CA ASP A 169 14.00 -4.49 5.89
C ASP A 169 12.49 -4.54 5.82
N ILE A 170 11.87 -3.56 5.16
CA ILE A 170 10.44 -3.57 4.88
C ILE A 170 10.06 -4.79 4.04
N ALA A 171 10.81 -5.08 2.96
CA ALA A 171 10.55 -6.24 2.10
C ALA A 171 10.61 -7.56 2.88
N ARG A 172 11.61 -7.75 3.75
CA ARG A 172 11.75 -9.00 4.51
C ARG A 172 10.63 -9.22 5.54
N GLN A 173 9.99 -8.15 6.04
CA GLN A 173 8.87 -8.28 6.96
C GLN A 173 7.64 -8.96 6.34
N ALA A 174 7.52 -8.96 5.02
CA ALA A 174 6.42 -9.63 4.30
C ALA A 174 6.69 -11.11 3.97
N VAL A 175 7.87 -11.67 4.31
CA VAL A 175 8.27 -13.04 3.91
C VAL A 175 8.08 -14.04 5.05
N PRO A 176 7.04 -14.90 5.02
CA PRO A 176 6.68 -15.80 6.12
C PRO A 176 7.80 -16.75 6.53
N GLY A 177 8.12 -16.76 7.83
CA GLY A 177 9.14 -17.62 8.41
C GLY A 177 10.57 -17.25 8.04
N GLY A 178 10.79 -16.18 7.28
CA GLY A 178 12.11 -15.63 7.00
C GLY A 178 12.66 -14.79 8.14
N ALA A 179 13.97 -14.56 8.16
CA ALA A 179 14.58 -13.65 9.11
C ALA A 179 14.03 -12.24 8.94
N GLY A 180 13.51 -11.63 10.01
CA GLY A 180 12.89 -10.31 10.01
C GLY A 180 11.42 -10.28 9.56
N PHE A 181 10.78 -11.43 9.44
CA PHE A 181 9.34 -11.52 9.17
C PHE A 181 8.52 -10.86 10.29
N ASN A 182 7.46 -10.15 9.91
CA ASN A 182 6.48 -9.63 10.87
C ASN A 182 5.51 -10.74 11.28
N PRO A 183 5.60 -11.27 12.53
CA PRO A 183 4.80 -12.42 12.93
C PRO A 183 3.28 -12.12 13.02
N ALA A 184 2.88 -10.85 13.10
CA ALA A 184 1.47 -10.47 13.08
C ALA A 184 0.78 -10.70 11.72
N LEU A 185 1.58 -10.95 10.67
CA LEU A 185 1.08 -11.37 9.36
C LEU A 185 0.78 -12.88 9.27
N ASP A 186 0.94 -13.63 10.36
CA ASP A 186 0.66 -15.08 10.46
C ASP A 186 1.35 -15.89 9.35
N THR A 187 0.61 -16.36 8.37
CA THR A 187 1.13 -17.13 7.23
C THR A 187 1.52 -16.25 6.03
N GLY A 188 1.38 -14.93 6.15
CA GLY A 188 1.73 -13.93 5.14
C GLY A 188 0.51 -13.25 4.48
N ILE A 189 0.79 -12.27 3.66
CA ILE A 189 -0.21 -11.49 2.91
C ILE A 189 -0.58 -12.26 1.64
N ASP A 190 -1.88 -12.41 1.33
CA ASP A 190 -2.32 -13.23 0.20
C ASP A 190 -2.00 -12.60 -1.16
N VAL A 191 -2.08 -11.25 -1.28
CA VAL A 191 -1.79 -10.53 -2.52
C VAL A 191 -0.87 -9.35 -2.26
N LEU A 192 0.26 -9.33 -2.94
CA LEU A 192 1.24 -8.24 -2.93
C LEU A 192 1.51 -7.81 -4.38
N MET A 193 1.16 -6.58 -4.77
CA MET A 193 1.41 -6.09 -6.14
C MET A 193 1.89 -4.64 -6.13
N GLY A 194 2.97 -4.36 -6.88
CA GLY A 194 3.53 -3.03 -7.01
C GLY A 194 4.84 -3.00 -7.79
N GLY A 195 5.53 -1.88 -7.72
CA GLY A 195 6.86 -1.72 -8.33
C GLY A 195 7.98 -2.37 -7.53
N ILE A 196 9.13 -2.34 -8.10
CA ILE A 196 10.48 -2.73 -7.67
C ILE A 196 10.71 -4.20 -7.31
N SER A 197 11.40 -4.90 -8.21
CA SER A 197 11.90 -6.26 -7.97
C SER A 197 13.23 -6.26 -7.20
N SER A 198 14.06 -5.22 -7.30
CA SER A 198 15.43 -5.25 -6.78
C SER A 198 15.51 -5.38 -5.25
N TYR A 199 14.62 -4.77 -4.46
CA TYR A 199 14.62 -4.98 -2.99
C TYR A 199 14.20 -6.39 -2.56
N TRP A 200 13.71 -7.18 -3.51
CA TRP A 200 13.29 -8.57 -3.30
C TRP A 200 14.29 -9.58 -3.87
N ARG A 201 15.29 -9.14 -4.64
CA ARG A 201 16.26 -9.96 -5.34
C ARG A 201 17.67 -9.74 -4.80
N PRO A 202 18.55 -10.75 -4.87
CA PRO A 202 19.93 -10.60 -4.44
C PRO A 202 20.68 -9.56 -5.30
N TYR A 203 21.67 -8.94 -4.68
CA TYR A 203 22.59 -8.03 -5.37
C TYR A 203 23.32 -8.75 -6.50
N ASN A 204 23.35 -8.10 -7.65
CA ASN A 204 24.21 -8.48 -8.79
C ASN A 204 24.60 -7.18 -9.50
N ALA A 205 25.89 -6.88 -9.58
CA ALA A 205 26.40 -5.62 -10.14
C ALA A 205 25.95 -5.36 -11.58
N ALA A 206 25.72 -6.42 -12.38
CA ALA A 206 25.34 -6.31 -13.78
C ALA A 206 23.80 -6.26 -13.99
N VAL A 207 23.03 -6.95 -13.17
CA VAL A 207 21.59 -7.18 -13.40
C VAL A 207 20.70 -6.50 -12.34
N THR A 208 21.11 -6.56 -11.09
CA THR A 208 20.39 -5.98 -9.95
C THR A 208 21.32 -5.15 -9.06
N PRO A 209 21.88 -4.03 -9.58
CA PRO A 209 22.84 -3.21 -8.82
C PRO A 209 22.23 -2.53 -7.58
N ARG A 210 20.92 -2.57 -7.44
CA ARG A 210 20.17 -2.16 -6.24
C ARG A 210 19.59 -3.37 -5.49
N GLY A 211 20.08 -4.58 -5.79
CA GLY A 211 19.63 -5.80 -5.11
C GLY A 211 20.11 -5.88 -3.67
N ARG A 212 19.62 -6.87 -2.98
CA ARG A 212 19.88 -7.11 -1.55
C ARG A 212 21.34 -7.53 -1.29
N PRO A 213 22.10 -6.77 -0.50
CA PRO A 213 23.48 -7.16 -0.17
C PRO A 213 23.55 -8.41 0.72
N ASP A 214 22.46 -8.74 1.45
CA ASP A 214 22.38 -9.95 2.28
C ASP A 214 22.26 -11.25 1.47
N GLY A 215 22.22 -11.16 0.14
CA GLY A 215 22.20 -12.29 -0.77
C GLY A 215 20.85 -13.05 -0.84
N ARG A 216 19.83 -12.61 -0.10
CA ARG A 216 18.52 -13.28 -0.10
C ARG A 216 17.75 -13.00 -1.40
N ASP A 217 17.08 -14.02 -1.93
CA ASP A 217 16.06 -13.91 -2.97
C ASP A 217 14.67 -14.09 -2.34
N LEU A 218 14.06 -12.99 -1.91
CA LEU A 218 12.77 -13.01 -1.22
C LEU A 218 11.62 -13.49 -2.14
N VAL A 219 11.75 -13.32 -3.46
CA VAL A 219 10.75 -13.84 -4.40
C VAL A 219 10.81 -15.37 -4.44
N THR A 220 12.00 -15.96 -4.51
CA THR A 220 12.18 -17.41 -4.43
C THR A 220 11.72 -17.97 -3.07
N GLU A 221 11.99 -17.24 -1.97
CA GLU A 221 11.49 -17.62 -0.65
C GLU A 221 9.95 -17.62 -0.59
N LEU A 222 9.29 -16.60 -1.17
CA LEU A 222 7.82 -16.55 -1.27
C LEU A 222 7.27 -17.66 -2.16
N GLN A 223 7.91 -17.97 -3.30
CA GLN A 223 7.51 -19.09 -4.16
C GLN A 223 7.57 -20.42 -3.40
N ALA A 224 8.59 -20.63 -2.57
CA ALA A 224 8.68 -21.81 -1.69
C ALA A 224 7.56 -21.87 -0.63
N LYS A 225 6.88 -20.74 -0.37
CA LYS A 225 5.69 -20.63 0.50
C LYS A 225 4.37 -20.69 -0.28
N GLY A 226 4.41 -21.06 -1.57
CA GLY A 226 3.24 -21.23 -2.40
C GLY A 226 2.75 -19.96 -3.11
N TYR A 227 3.53 -18.89 -3.15
CA TYR A 227 3.18 -17.71 -3.94
C TYR A 227 3.45 -17.93 -5.43
N THR A 228 2.51 -17.50 -6.26
CA THR A 228 2.76 -17.28 -7.69
C THR A 228 3.44 -15.94 -7.87
N ALA A 229 4.62 -15.90 -8.51
CA ALA A 229 5.32 -14.67 -8.83
C ALA A 229 5.02 -14.26 -10.28
N VAL A 230 4.63 -12.99 -10.48
CA VAL A 230 4.33 -12.40 -11.79
C VAL A 230 5.05 -11.06 -11.94
N ASN A 231 5.39 -10.67 -13.18
CA ASN A 231 6.16 -9.45 -13.44
C ASN A 231 5.70 -8.66 -14.67
N ASP A 232 4.66 -9.13 -15.36
CA ASP A 232 4.04 -8.44 -16.48
C ASP A 232 2.53 -8.72 -16.56
N LEU A 233 1.84 -8.03 -17.47
CA LEU A 233 0.40 -8.20 -17.66
C LEU A 233 0.03 -9.61 -18.11
N ALA A 234 0.84 -10.24 -18.96
CA ALA A 234 0.55 -11.58 -19.49
C ALA A 234 0.59 -12.63 -18.35
N SER A 235 1.62 -12.61 -17.53
CA SER A 235 1.76 -13.49 -16.36
C SER A 235 0.68 -13.20 -15.29
N LEU A 236 0.32 -11.92 -15.06
CA LEU A 236 -0.77 -11.56 -14.17
C LEU A 236 -2.11 -12.13 -14.63
N ASN A 237 -2.42 -12.03 -15.94
CA ASN A 237 -3.65 -12.57 -16.51
C ASN A 237 -3.70 -14.10 -16.40
N ALA A 238 -2.57 -14.77 -16.69
CA ALA A 238 -2.46 -16.23 -16.63
C ALA A 238 -2.46 -16.79 -15.20
N ALA A 239 -2.11 -15.96 -14.18
CA ALA A 239 -2.06 -16.40 -12.80
C ALA A 239 -3.44 -16.86 -12.30
N SER A 240 -3.46 -17.98 -11.56
CA SER A 240 -4.66 -18.50 -10.90
C SER A 240 -5.26 -17.47 -9.94
N VAL A 241 -6.57 -17.52 -9.75
CA VAL A 241 -7.27 -16.80 -8.69
C VAL A 241 -7.35 -17.62 -7.39
N SER A 242 -6.70 -18.79 -7.36
CA SER A 242 -6.56 -19.62 -6.16
C SER A 242 -5.09 -19.58 -5.71
N GLY A 243 -4.88 -19.36 -4.42
CA GLY A 243 -3.54 -19.25 -3.84
C GLY A 243 -3.07 -17.81 -3.68
N ARG A 244 -1.79 -17.65 -3.34
CA ARG A 244 -1.14 -16.37 -3.06
C ARG A 244 -0.39 -15.84 -4.26
N LEU A 245 -0.27 -14.51 -4.35
CA LEU A 245 0.36 -13.85 -5.48
C LEU A 245 1.28 -12.73 -5.05
N ILE A 246 2.49 -12.69 -5.64
CA ILE A 246 3.36 -11.51 -5.64
C ILE A 246 3.57 -11.04 -7.07
N GLY A 247 3.22 -9.77 -7.36
CA GLY A 247 3.45 -9.10 -8.64
C GLY A 247 4.41 -7.94 -8.48
N LEU A 248 5.56 -8.00 -9.15
CA LEU A 248 6.58 -6.95 -9.11
C LEU A 248 6.81 -6.41 -10.53
N PHE A 249 6.18 -5.25 -10.79
CA PHE A 249 6.14 -4.61 -12.11
C PHE A 249 7.07 -3.41 -12.11
N ASP A 250 8.26 -3.54 -12.69
CA ASP A 250 9.28 -2.50 -12.77
C ASP A 250 9.75 -2.23 -14.21
N GLN A 251 8.82 -2.25 -15.14
CA GLN A 251 9.04 -1.94 -16.56
C GLN A 251 9.60 -0.54 -16.77
N ALA A 252 9.22 0.42 -15.92
CA ALA A 252 9.81 1.73 -15.87
C ALA A 252 11.11 1.68 -15.08
N LEU A 253 12.24 1.83 -15.73
CA LEU A 253 13.59 1.89 -15.13
C LEU A 253 13.77 3.05 -14.14
N ALA A 254 12.79 3.95 -13.98
CA ALA A 254 12.86 5.12 -13.14
C ALA A 254 12.53 4.77 -11.68
N GLN A 255 13.55 4.59 -10.86
CA GLN A 255 13.46 4.48 -9.40
C GLN A 255 12.65 3.26 -8.87
N GLY A 256 12.31 2.30 -9.72
CA GLY A 256 11.64 1.07 -9.34
C GLY A 256 10.14 1.19 -9.07
N HIS A 257 9.52 2.32 -9.34
CA HIS A 257 8.07 2.46 -9.37
C HIS A 257 7.50 1.92 -10.67
N MET A 258 6.19 1.63 -10.71
CA MET A 258 5.49 1.39 -11.95
C MET A 258 5.47 2.66 -12.83
N SER A 259 5.22 2.52 -14.11
CA SER A 259 5.10 3.65 -15.03
C SER A 259 3.98 4.60 -14.59
N TYR A 260 4.11 5.90 -14.93
CA TYR A 260 2.93 6.76 -14.93
C TYR A 260 1.93 6.26 -15.96
N GLU A 261 0.64 6.44 -15.73
CA GLU A 261 -0.40 5.94 -16.64
C GLU A 261 -0.19 6.41 -18.09
N LEU A 262 0.29 7.64 -18.28
CA LEU A 262 0.60 8.18 -19.63
C LEU A 262 1.80 7.52 -20.31
N ASP A 263 2.72 6.95 -19.54
CA ASP A 263 3.96 6.38 -20.03
C ASP A 263 3.91 4.84 -20.05
N ARG A 264 2.85 4.26 -19.51
CA ARG A 264 2.67 2.83 -19.36
C ARG A 264 2.48 2.15 -20.73
N ASP A 265 3.21 1.06 -20.96
CA ASP A 265 2.93 0.14 -22.06
C ASP A 265 1.78 -0.80 -21.65
N PRO A 266 0.56 -0.59 -22.15
CA PRO A 266 -0.61 -1.38 -21.74
C PRO A 266 -0.56 -2.83 -22.19
N ALA A 267 0.39 -3.22 -23.05
CA ALA A 267 0.60 -4.60 -23.45
C ALA A 267 1.49 -5.38 -22.48
N LYS A 268 2.29 -4.67 -21.68
CA LYS A 268 3.28 -5.27 -20.76
C LYS A 268 2.97 -5.05 -19.30
N GLU A 269 2.63 -3.81 -18.93
CA GLU A 269 2.46 -3.42 -17.54
C GLU A 269 0.97 -3.31 -17.19
N PRO A 270 0.48 -3.96 -16.12
CA PRO A 270 -0.93 -3.88 -15.73
C PRO A 270 -1.29 -2.46 -15.25
N SER A 271 -2.52 -2.03 -15.49
CA SER A 271 -3.07 -0.84 -14.85
C SER A 271 -3.44 -1.12 -13.39
N LEU A 272 -3.62 -0.05 -12.60
CA LEU A 272 -4.09 -0.17 -11.21
C LEU A 272 -5.46 -0.88 -11.14
N ALA A 273 -6.34 -0.62 -12.09
CA ALA A 273 -7.65 -1.28 -12.19
C ALA A 273 -7.54 -2.79 -12.44
N GLN A 274 -6.60 -3.22 -13.29
CA GLN A 274 -6.36 -4.65 -13.56
C GLN A 274 -5.78 -5.36 -12.32
N MET A 275 -4.82 -4.73 -11.64
CA MET A 275 -4.26 -5.26 -10.39
C MET A 275 -5.33 -5.35 -9.30
N THR A 276 -6.12 -4.30 -9.11
CA THR A 276 -7.23 -4.26 -8.14
C THR A 276 -8.24 -5.37 -8.42
N SER A 277 -8.64 -5.53 -9.68
CA SER A 277 -9.57 -6.60 -10.08
C SER A 277 -9.03 -7.99 -9.77
N LYS A 278 -7.76 -8.25 -10.10
CA LYS A 278 -7.11 -9.55 -9.81
C LYS A 278 -7.01 -9.80 -8.30
N ALA A 279 -6.67 -8.77 -7.53
CA ALA A 279 -6.62 -8.87 -6.07
C ALA A 279 -7.99 -9.26 -5.48
N ILE A 280 -9.06 -8.60 -5.89
CA ILE A 280 -10.42 -8.91 -5.44
C ILE A 280 -10.81 -10.34 -5.82
N ASP A 281 -10.49 -10.80 -7.05
CA ASP A 281 -10.80 -12.17 -7.51
C ASP A 281 -10.12 -13.24 -6.66
N ILE A 282 -8.90 -12.98 -6.17
CA ILE A 282 -8.19 -13.88 -5.26
C ILE A 282 -8.78 -13.79 -3.85
N LEU A 283 -8.87 -12.58 -3.29
CA LEU A 283 -9.22 -12.36 -1.89
C LEU A 283 -10.67 -12.73 -1.57
N SER A 284 -11.59 -12.59 -2.53
CA SER A 284 -13.00 -12.94 -2.38
C SER A 284 -13.26 -14.44 -2.19
N LYS A 285 -12.24 -15.28 -2.40
CA LYS A 285 -12.35 -16.74 -2.12
C LYS A 285 -12.35 -17.05 -0.62
N ASN A 286 -11.89 -16.12 0.23
CA ASN A 286 -11.93 -16.32 1.66
C ASN A 286 -13.37 -16.10 2.20
N PRO A 287 -14.00 -17.13 2.85
CA PRO A 287 -15.35 -17.02 3.36
C PRO A 287 -15.52 -15.97 4.47
N ASN A 288 -14.43 -15.64 5.19
CA ASN A 288 -14.43 -14.61 6.24
C ASN A 288 -14.32 -13.19 5.69
N GLY A 289 -14.17 -13.04 4.36
CA GLY A 289 -13.94 -11.76 3.70
C GLY A 289 -12.48 -11.35 3.66
N TYR A 290 -12.22 -10.08 3.37
CA TYR A 290 -10.84 -9.60 3.15
C TYR A 290 -10.65 -8.12 3.52
N PHE A 291 -9.38 -7.77 3.71
CA PHE A 291 -8.87 -6.40 3.71
C PHE A 291 -7.96 -6.21 2.51
N LEU A 292 -8.23 -5.19 1.70
CA LEU A 292 -7.41 -4.81 0.55
C LEU A 292 -7.07 -3.33 0.61
N MET A 293 -5.78 -3.00 0.60
CA MET A 293 -5.28 -1.64 0.39
C MET A 293 -4.91 -1.46 -1.08
N VAL A 294 -5.36 -0.35 -1.68
CA VAL A 294 -5.07 0.04 -3.07
C VAL A 294 -4.58 1.47 -3.11
N GLU A 295 -3.41 1.69 -3.68
CA GLU A 295 -2.79 3.01 -3.74
C GLU A 295 -2.54 3.49 -5.16
N GLY A 296 -2.95 4.74 -5.42
CA GLY A 296 -2.50 5.53 -6.56
C GLY A 296 -1.23 6.33 -6.20
N GLY A 297 -0.10 5.65 -6.03
CA GLY A 297 1.13 6.27 -5.51
C GLY A 297 1.83 7.20 -6.51
N ARG A 298 1.58 7.03 -7.82
CA ARG A 298 2.23 7.86 -8.84
C ARG A 298 1.63 9.25 -8.96
N ILE A 299 0.47 9.51 -8.36
CA ILE A 299 -0.14 10.86 -8.29
C ILE A 299 0.82 11.83 -7.58
N ASP A 300 1.29 11.45 -6.39
CA ASP A 300 2.24 12.23 -5.59
C ASP A 300 3.55 12.49 -6.33
N HIS A 301 4.13 11.46 -6.93
CA HIS A 301 5.37 11.57 -7.68
C HIS A 301 5.26 12.53 -8.87
N ALA A 302 4.10 12.56 -9.53
CA ALA A 302 3.84 13.50 -10.62
C ALA A 302 3.70 14.94 -10.09
N LEU A 303 3.08 15.12 -8.91
CA LEU A 303 2.96 16.42 -8.25
C LEU A 303 4.33 16.93 -7.77
N HIS A 304 5.17 16.08 -7.16
CA HIS A 304 6.56 16.41 -6.84
C HIS A 304 7.37 16.79 -8.08
N GLY A 305 7.14 16.10 -9.19
CA GLY A 305 7.75 16.43 -10.49
C GLY A 305 7.13 17.64 -11.19
N THR A 306 6.18 18.34 -10.55
CA THR A 306 5.42 19.47 -11.12
C THR A 306 4.81 19.16 -12.50
N ASN A 307 4.44 17.89 -12.74
CA ASN A 307 3.87 17.42 -13.99
C ASN A 307 2.35 17.21 -13.86
N ALA A 308 1.61 18.28 -14.09
CA ALA A 308 0.16 18.27 -13.96
C ALA A 308 -0.51 17.19 -14.83
N LYS A 309 -0.04 17.00 -16.08
CA LYS A 309 -0.66 16.01 -16.99
C LYS A 309 -0.55 14.59 -16.47
N ARG A 310 0.63 14.19 -15.94
CA ARG A 310 0.81 12.90 -15.29
C ARG A 310 -0.06 12.78 -14.03
N ALA A 311 -0.06 13.80 -13.17
CA ALA A 311 -0.88 13.78 -11.94
C ALA A 311 -2.36 13.59 -12.23
N LEU A 312 -2.91 14.28 -13.23
CA LEU A 312 -4.31 14.13 -13.63
C LEU A 312 -4.59 12.74 -14.21
N ALA A 313 -3.70 12.19 -15.05
CA ALA A 313 -3.88 10.87 -15.65
C ALA A 313 -3.80 9.76 -14.59
N ASP A 314 -2.85 9.83 -13.65
CA ASP A 314 -2.74 8.86 -12.55
C ASP A 314 -3.92 8.95 -11.57
N THR A 315 -4.46 10.16 -11.32
CA THR A 315 -5.70 10.32 -10.54
C THR A 315 -6.91 9.66 -11.24
N ILE A 316 -6.98 9.78 -12.56
CA ILE A 316 -8.02 9.13 -13.37
C ILE A 316 -7.86 7.61 -13.34
N SER A 317 -6.64 7.08 -13.45
CA SER A 317 -6.34 5.66 -13.33
C SER A 317 -6.70 5.11 -11.95
N PHE A 318 -6.51 5.90 -10.91
CA PHE A 318 -6.95 5.59 -9.56
C PHE A 318 -8.49 5.52 -9.45
N ASP A 319 -9.21 6.47 -10.04
CA ASP A 319 -10.67 6.46 -10.10
C ASP A 319 -11.21 5.26 -10.90
N ASP A 320 -10.53 4.89 -12.00
CA ASP A 320 -10.87 3.69 -12.77
C ASP A 320 -10.67 2.39 -11.96
N ALA A 321 -9.70 2.37 -11.02
CA ALA A 321 -9.53 1.24 -10.09
C ALA A 321 -10.67 1.18 -9.05
N ILE A 322 -11.14 2.32 -8.54
CA ILE A 322 -12.33 2.39 -7.67
C ILE A 322 -13.55 1.87 -8.43
N LYS A 323 -13.75 2.32 -9.67
CA LYS A 323 -14.84 1.85 -10.54
C LYS A 323 -14.79 0.34 -10.76
N ALA A 324 -13.61 -0.21 -11.02
CA ALA A 324 -13.42 -1.64 -11.19
C ALA A 324 -13.78 -2.43 -9.92
N ALA A 325 -13.39 -1.92 -8.75
CA ALA A 325 -13.74 -2.53 -7.46
C ALA A 325 -15.25 -2.50 -7.21
N LEU A 326 -15.93 -1.37 -7.42
CA LEU A 326 -17.38 -1.25 -7.25
C LEU A 326 -18.16 -2.19 -8.18
N GLY A 327 -17.60 -2.55 -9.34
CA GLY A 327 -18.20 -3.53 -10.24
C GLY A 327 -18.05 -5.00 -9.79
N LYS A 328 -17.28 -5.25 -8.72
CA LYS A 328 -16.98 -6.61 -8.21
C LYS A 328 -17.56 -6.89 -6.81
N VAL A 329 -18.03 -5.89 -6.09
CA VAL A 329 -18.53 -6.01 -4.71
C VAL A 329 -20.01 -5.67 -4.61
#